data_f7577c4d5734f0a960841ab881ea7cd4
#
_entry.id   f7577c4d5734f0a960841ab881ea7cd4
#
_cell.length_a   1.000
_cell.length_b   1.000
_cell.length_c   1.000
_cell.angle_alpha   90.00
_cell.angle_beta   90.00
_cell.angle_gamma   90.00
#
_symmetry.space_group_name_H-M   'P 1'
#
loop_
_entity.id
_entity.type
_entity.pdbx_description
1 polymer ?
#
loop_
_entity_poly.entity_id
_entity_poly.type
_entity_poly.pdbx_seq_one_letter_code
_entity_poly.pdbx_strand_id
1 'polypeptide(L)'
;MAPTQRHRWLTLPENRGHRRYRELHRLALDSARSDFEQRHPHARFGPVLALIAAYEEERNIGGVLKDMPTLIGDLEVSTLVVVDGGGDNTAQVATDAGVFTCVLPVNLGQGAALRLGYELAAEHGARFVVTLDADGQNDPTEMPTMLEPLLDGTADFVIASRRLGVDRTTDRFRQAGVQLYAWILNAIVSQRLTDSSNGYRSFRIELLDDIRPHLVQDQYQTAEVVITAASRGWRITQQPTVWHPRASGPSKKGGNLFFGLQYARVILSTWLRVTVGNRRRR
;
A
#
# COMPACT_ATOMS: atom_id res chain seq x y z
N MET A 1 18.73 27.98 -23.72
CA MET A 1 18.02 26.76 -23.32
C MET A 1 19.03 25.85 -22.62
N ALA A 2 19.05 25.84 -21.31
CA ALA A 2 19.90 24.98 -20.51
C ALA A 2 19.24 23.60 -20.35
N PRO A 3 19.98 22.48 -20.42
CA PRO A 3 19.40 21.16 -20.24
C PRO A 3 19.01 20.99 -18.78
N THR A 4 17.74 20.72 -18.53
CA THR A 4 17.20 20.30 -17.24
C THR A 4 17.99 19.08 -16.75
N GLN A 5 18.81 19.28 -15.72
CA GLN A 5 19.41 18.18 -14.96
C GLN A 5 18.25 17.34 -14.39
N ARG A 6 17.99 16.19 -14.99
CA ARG A 6 17.18 15.14 -14.36
C ARG A 6 17.98 14.66 -13.15
N HIS A 7 17.60 15.08 -11.98
CA HIS A 7 18.11 14.51 -10.75
C HIS A 7 17.76 13.03 -10.74
N ARG A 8 18.77 12.22 -11.02
CA ARG A 8 18.71 10.76 -10.94
C ARG A 8 18.76 10.44 -9.45
N TRP A 9 17.59 10.40 -8.79
CA TRP A 9 17.48 9.98 -7.40
C TRP A 9 18.11 8.61 -7.25
N LEU A 10 18.91 8.46 -6.22
CA LEU A 10 19.55 7.20 -5.86
C LEU A 10 18.46 6.19 -5.48
N THR A 11 17.95 5.45 -6.47
CA THR A 11 17.29 4.18 -6.19
C THR A 11 18.39 3.23 -5.76
N LEU A 12 18.30 2.73 -4.53
CA LEU A 12 19.22 1.69 -4.10
C LEU A 12 19.07 0.51 -5.07
N PRO A 13 20.16 -0.04 -5.61
CA PRO A 13 20.09 -1.12 -6.59
C PRO A 13 19.35 -2.31 -5.97
N GLU A 14 18.42 -2.91 -6.72
CA GLU A 14 17.58 -4.06 -6.30
C GLU A 14 18.37 -5.32 -5.92
N ASN A 15 19.67 -5.24 -5.74
CA ASN A 15 20.52 -6.40 -5.41
C ASN A 15 20.42 -6.69 -3.90
N ARG A 16 19.26 -7.25 -3.52
CA ARG A 16 18.83 -7.57 -2.14
C ARG A 16 19.74 -8.55 -1.38
N GLY A 17 20.77 -9.08 -2.03
CA GLY A 17 21.74 -10.00 -1.43
C GLY A 17 22.89 -9.34 -0.65
N HIS A 18 23.17 -8.07 -0.88
CA HIS A 18 24.30 -7.40 -0.26
C HIS A 18 23.98 -6.94 1.16
N ARG A 19 24.82 -7.32 2.13
CA ARG A 19 24.73 -6.88 3.54
C ARG A 19 24.57 -5.36 3.64
N ARG A 20 25.33 -4.59 2.84
CA ARG A 20 25.29 -3.13 2.77
C ARG A 20 23.94 -2.57 2.32
N TYR A 21 23.26 -3.21 1.36
CA TYR A 21 21.92 -2.78 0.94
C TYR A 21 20.93 -2.89 2.10
N ARG A 22 20.89 -4.03 2.78
CA ARG A 22 19.98 -4.25 3.93
C ARG A 22 20.26 -3.30 5.08
N GLU A 23 21.52 -2.97 5.32
CA GLU A 23 21.93 -2.01 6.33
C GLU A 23 21.45 -0.60 6.00
N LEU A 24 21.70 -0.12 4.77
CA LEU A 24 21.23 1.21 4.32
C LEU A 24 19.70 1.30 4.31
N HIS A 25 19.02 0.24 3.87
CA HIS A 25 17.56 0.17 3.88
C HIS A 25 17.01 0.29 5.31
N ARG A 26 17.58 -0.45 6.26
CA ARG A 26 17.20 -0.34 7.68
C ARG A 26 17.47 1.05 8.23
N LEU A 27 18.66 1.61 8.00
CA LEU A 27 19.01 2.94 8.47
C LEU A 27 18.06 4.02 7.93
N ALA A 28 17.61 3.90 6.68
CA ALA A 28 16.64 4.82 6.09
C ALA A 28 15.27 4.72 6.77
N LEU A 29 14.80 3.53 7.08
CA LEU A 29 13.54 3.31 7.82
C LEU A 29 13.65 3.83 9.26
N ASP A 30 14.75 3.52 9.96
CA ASP A 30 14.98 3.96 11.34
C ASP A 30 15.07 5.51 11.40
N SER A 31 15.72 6.13 10.41
CA SER A 31 15.80 7.59 10.29
C SER A 31 14.42 8.22 10.08
N ALA A 32 13.61 7.67 9.16
CA ALA A 32 12.27 8.18 8.89
C ALA A 32 11.34 8.05 10.10
N ARG A 33 11.42 6.94 10.82
CA ARG A 33 10.68 6.73 12.09
C ARG A 33 11.10 7.76 13.13
N SER A 34 12.42 7.90 13.38
CA SER A 34 12.93 8.85 14.37
C SER A 34 12.50 10.29 14.06
N ASP A 35 12.54 10.69 12.80
CA ASP A 35 12.09 12.00 12.35
C ASP A 35 10.56 12.17 12.52
N PHE A 36 9.77 11.14 12.26
CA PHE A 36 8.33 11.13 12.52
C PHE A 36 8.03 11.35 14.01
N GLU A 37 8.68 10.57 14.89
CA GLU A 37 8.50 10.68 16.35
C GLU A 37 8.91 12.07 16.89
N GLN A 38 9.97 12.66 16.34
CA GLN A 38 10.39 14.01 16.72
C GLN A 38 9.39 15.07 16.30
N ARG A 39 8.79 14.94 15.12
CA ARG A 39 7.77 15.88 14.62
C ARG A 39 6.41 15.69 15.27
N HIS A 40 6.12 14.48 15.71
CA HIS A 40 4.84 14.09 16.29
C HIS A 40 5.00 13.37 17.65
N PRO A 41 5.62 14.01 18.67
CA PRO A 41 6.03 13.33 19.93
C PRO A 41 4.86 12.74 20.74
N HIS A 42 3.64 13.12 20.43
CA HIS A 42 2.42 12.63 21.08
C HIS A 42 1.43 12.08 20.06
N ALA A 43 1.93 11.55 18.92
CA ALA A 43 1.06 10.97 17.91
C ALA A 43 0.18 9.89 18.52
N ARG A 44 -1.11 10.04 18.31
CA ARG A 44 -2.12 8.99 18.54
C ARG A 44 -3.06 9.00 17.36
N PHE A 45 -3.20 7.86 16.75
CA PHE A 45 -4.15 7.71 15.65
C PHE A 45 -5.54 7.37 16.21
N GLY A 46 -6.56 7.86 15.53
CA GLY A 46 -7.93 7.39 15.74
C GLY A 46 -8.05 5.89 15.45
N PRO A 47 -9.19 5.29 15.81
CA PRO A 47 -9.43 3.87 15.55
C PRO A 47 -9.24 3.45 14.09
N VAL A 48 -9.45 4.34 13.14
CA VAL A 48 -9.22 4.14 11.71
C VAL A 48 -8.03 4.97 11.25
N LEU A 49 -7.06 4.34 10.60
CA LEU A 49 -5.94 5.00 9.95
C LEU A 49 -6.06 4.86 8.44
N ALA A 50 -6.23 5.98 7.73
CA ALA A 50 -6.02 6.06 6.30
C ALA A 50 -4.53 6.18 6.03
N LEU A 51 -3.94 5.18 5.36
CA LEU A 51 -2.51 5.10 5.06
C LEU A 51 -2.27 5.27 3.57
N ILE A 52 -1.48 6.27 3.20
CA ILE A 52 -1.13 6.60 1.82
C ILE A 52 0.38 6.53 1.65
N ALA A 53 0.86 5.63 0.78
CA ALA A 53 2.25 5.64 0.32
C ALA A 53 2.35 6.53 -0.93
N ALA A 54 3.15 7.59 -0.88
CA ALA A 54 3.25 8.59 -1.94
C ALA A 54 4.70 8.72 -2.43
N TYR A 55 4.89 8.77 -3.77
CA TYR A 55 6.17 9.05 -4.40
C TYR A 55 5.99 10.05 -5.54
N GLU A 56 6.50 11.27 -5.38
CA GLU A 56 6.37 12.37 -6.36
C GLU A 56 4.92 12.62 -6.83
N GLU A 57 4.01 12.82 -5.90
CA GLU A 57 2.57 13.00 -6.12
C GLU A 57 2.09 14.41 -5.73
N GLU A 58 2.96 15.44 -5.76
CA GLU A 58 2.64 16.82 -5.38
C GLU A 58 1.37 17.36 -6.04
N ARG A 59 1.10 16.94 -7.30
CA ARG A 59 -0.04 17.41 -8.10
C ARG A 59 -1.36 16.69 -7.79
N ASN A 60 -1.29 15.55 -7.12
CA ASN A 60 -2.45 14.66 -6.91
C ASN A 60 -2.83 14.56 -5.44
N ILE A 61 -1.83 14.48 -4.54
CA ILE A 61 -2.05 14.16 -3.13
C ILE A 61 -3.00 15.15 -2.43
N GLY A 62 -2.91 16.45 -2.75
CA GLY A 62 -3.79 17.46 -2.15
C GLY A 62 -5.27 17.23 -2.45
N GLY A 63 -5.61 16.76 -3.66
CA GLY A 63 -6.98 16.38 -4.03
C GLY A 63 -7.46 15.17 -3.21
N VAL A 64 -6.63 14.13 -3.07
CA VAL A 64 -6.95 12.95 -2.28
C VAL A 64 -7.19 13.31 -0.82
N LEU A 65 -6.31 14.13 -0.22
CA LEU A 65 -6.40 14.52 1.18
C LEU A 65 -7.62 15.39 1.49
N LYS A 66 -8.06 16.22 0.54
CA LYS A 66 -9.26 17.06 0.68
C LYS A 66 -10.54 16.25 0.87
N ASP A 67 -10.63 15.09 0.21
CA ASP A 67 -11.81 14.24 0.20
C ASP A 67 -11.76 13.15 1.30
N MET A 68 -10.69 13.15 2.14
CA MET A 68 -10.56 12.20 3.24
C MET A 68 -11.62 12.42 4.31
N PRO A 69 -12.37 11.38 4.71
CA PRO A 69 -13.27 11.48 5.84
C PRO A 69 -12.47 11.63 7.14
N THR A 70 -12.97 12.46 8.07
CA THR A 70 -12.45 12.58 9.43
C THR A 70 -13.19 11.70 10.42
N LEU A 71 -14.40 11.23 10.05
CA LEU A 71 -15.24 10.33 10.83
C LEU A 71 -15.90 9.29 9.92
N ILE A 72 -16.04 8.06 10.41
CA ILE A 72 -16.85 6.99 9.79
C ILE A 72 -17.74 6.42 10.90
N GLY A 73 -19.02 6.76 10.87
CA GLY A 73 -19.88 6.59 12.04
C GLY A 73 -19.32 7.36 13.25
N ASP A 74 -19.09 6.66 14.36
CA ASP A 74 -18.48 7.23 15.57
C ASP A 74 -16.95 7.02 15.63
N LEU A 75 -16.35 6.50 14.57
CA LEU A 75 -14.92 6.22 14.55
C LEU A 75 -14.15 7.40 13.94
N GLU A 76 -13.23 7.94 14.72
CA GLU A 76 -12.28 8.95 14.24
C GLU A 76 -11.33 8.35 13.20
N VAL A 77 -11.09 9.09 12.11
CA VAL A 77 -10.16 8.75 11.05
C VAL A 77 -8.95 9.65 11.13
N SER A 78 -7.79 9.08 11.36
CA SER A 78 -6.51 9.74 11.17
C SER A 78 -5.96 9.44 9.77
N THR A 79 -5.22 10.37 9.16
CA THR A 79 -4.54 10.15 7.88
C THR A 79 -3.04 10.21 8.08
N LEU A 80 -2.32 9.20 7.57
CA LEU A 80 -0.87 9.13 7.52
C LEU A 80 -0.40 9.02 6.06
N VAL A 81 0.41 9.98 5.64
CA VAL A 81 1.12 9.92 4.36
C VAL A 81 2.56 9.50 4.62
N VAL A 82 2.97 8.36 4.06
CA VAL A 82 4.37 7.94 4.03
C VAL A 82 4.95 8.30 2.66
N VAL A 83 5.79 9.31 2.63
CA VAL A 83 6.44 9.79 1.41
C VAL A 83 7.70 8.96 1.16
N ASP A 84 7.75 8.24 0.04
CA ASP A 84 8.81 7.30 -0.31
C ASP A 84 10.00 8.00 -1.01
N GLY A 85 10.59 8.98 -0.34
CA GLY A 85 11.60 9.84 -0.93
C GLY A 85 11.01 10.74 -2.03
N GLY A 86 11.85 11.18 -2.93
CA GLY A 86 11.43 12.05 -4.03
C GLY A 86 11.97 13.48 -3.88
N GLY A 87 11.80 14.28 -4.94
CA GLY A 87 12.34 15.64 -5.00
C GLY A 87 11.31 16.70 -5.31
N ASP A 88 10.05 16.36 -5.20
CA ASP A 88 8.94 17.27 -5.35
C ASP A 88 8.37 17.70 -3.98
N ASN A 89 7.30 18.48 -3.99
CA ASN A 89 6.68 19.00 -2.79
C ASN A 89 5.63 18.09 -2.16
N THR A 90 5.60 16.79 -2.48
CA THR A 90 4.61 15.84 -1.92
C THR A 90 4.53 15.89 -0.39
N ALA A 91 5.69 15.89 0.30
CA ALA A 91 5.74 15.94 1.75
C ALA A 91 5.20 17.26 2.31
N GLN A 92 5.53 18.39 1.65
CA GLN A 92 5.05 19.71 2.06
C GLN A 92 3.53 19.81 1.89
N VAL A 93 2.98 19.36 0.74
CA VAL A 93 1.54 19.37 0.49
C VAL A 93 0.79 18.54 1.55
N ALA A 94 1.32 17.37 1.93
CA ALA A 94 0.72 16.55 2.99
C ALA A 94 0.78 17.25 4.36
N THR A 95 1.90 17.85 4.69
CA THR A 95 2.08 18.60 5.95
C THR A 95 1.15 19.81 6.03
N ASP A 96 1.02 20.58 4.95
CA ASP A 96 0.14 21.75 4.88
C ASP A 96 -1.36 21.36 4.96
N ALA A 97 -1.71 20.14 4.55
CA ALA A 97 -3.05 19.59 4.75
C ALA A 97 -3.33 19.18 6.21
N GLY A 98 -2.35 19.27 7.12
CA GLY A 98 -2.50 18.98 8.55
C GLY A 98 -2.59 17.49 8.89
N VAL A 99 -2.18 16.60 7.96
CA VAL A 99 -2.16 15.15 8.21
C VAL A 99 -0.80 14.69 8.74
N PHE A 100 -0.76 13.54 9.39
CA PHE A 100 0.50 12.92 9.81
C PHE A 100 1.35 12.61 8.57
N THR A 101 2.62 12.99 8.59
CA THR A 101 3.52 12.83 7.46
C THR A 101 4.84 12.21 7.92
N CYS A 102 5.20 11.05 7.35
CA CYS A 102 6.46 10.36 7.54
C CYS A 102 7.24 10.37 6.21
N VAL A 103 8.52 10.79 6.23
CA VAL A 103 9.29 10.96 4.99
C VAL A 103 10.51 10.04 5.00
N LEU A 104 10.57 9.13 4.03
CA LEU A 104 11.76 8.32 3.78
C LEU A 104 12.85 9.20 3.12
N PRO A 105 14.10 9.10 3.53
CA PRO A 105 15.19 9.93 2.98
C PRO A 105 15.56 9.56 1.55
N VAL A 106 15.17 8.37 1.10
CA VAL A 106 15.40 7.83 -0.25
C VAL A 106 14.22 6.97 -0.68
N ASN A 107 14.04 6.78 -2.00
CA ASN A 107 13.02 5.86 -2.50
C ASN A 107 13.40 4.41 -2.19
N LEU A 108 12.60 3.75 -1.36
CA LEU A 108 12.74 2.34 -1.00
C LEU A 108 11.69 1.44 -1.67
N GLY A 109 10.64 2.05 -2.23
CA GLY A 109 9.51 1.38 -2.87
C GLY A 109 8.25 1.39 -2.03
N GLN A 110 7.10 1.37 -2.72
CA GLN A 110 5.76 1.43 -2.12
C GLN A 110 5.57 0.42 -0.99
N GLY A 111 6.10 -0.81 -1.16
CA GLY A 111 5.99 -1.86 -0.14
C GLY A 111 6.77 -1.55 1.14
N ALA A 112 7.93 -0.90 1.03
CA ALA A 112 8.70 -0.46 2.21
C ALA A 112 7.96 0.68 2.94
N ALA A 113 7.44 1.66 2.20
CA ALA A 113 6.66 2.77 2.75
C ALA A 113 5.39 2.25 3.47
N LEU A 114 4.65 1.32 2.87
CA LEU A 114 3.48 0.71 3.51
C LEU A 114 3.84 -0.08 4.76
N ARG A 115 4.93 -0.86 4.77
CA ARG A 115 5.37 -1.58 5.99
C ARG A 115 5.69 -0.62 7.13
N LEU A 116 6.39 0.48 6.85
CA LEU A 116 6.62 1.52 7.87
C LEU A 116 5.31 2.11 8.38
N GLY A 117 4.37 2.39 7.46
CA GLY A 117 3.03 2.86 7.84
C GLY A 117 2.25 1.86 8.70
N TYR A 118 2.36 0.55 8.44
CA TYR A 118 1.75 -0.49 9.27
C TYR A 118 2.39 -0.57 10.67
N GLU A 119 3.68 -0.34 10.77
CA GLU A 119 4.39 -0.27 12.06
C GLU A 119 3.89 0.92 12.88
N LEU A 120 3.88 2.10 12.28
CA LEU A 120 3.36 3.31 12.94
C LEU A 120 1.87 3.16 13.32
N ALA A 121 1.05 2.52 12.47
CA ALA A 121 -0.35 2.26 12.78
C ALA A 121 -0.52 1.46 14.08
N ALA A 122 0.24 0.38 14.23
CA ALA A 122 0.20 -0.48 15.42
C ALA A 122 0.71 0.25 16.67
N GLU A 123 1.80 0.99 16.55
CA GLU A 123 2.46 1.69 17.65
C GLU A 123 1.62 2.87 18.19
N HIS A 124 0.86 3.55 17.32
CA HIS A 124 0.08 4.73 17.68
C HIS A 124 -1.42 4.46 17.85
N GLY A 125 -1.85 3.19 17.94
CA GLY A 125 -3.17 2.81 18.45
C GLY A 125 -4.27 2.66 17.42
N ALA A 126 -3.97 2.60 16.11
CA ALA A 126 -4.98 2.27 15.10
C ALA A 126 -5.52 0.85 15.31
N ARG A 127 -6.83 0.66 15.09
CA ARG A 127 -7.50 -0.64 15.11
C ARG A 127 -7.75 -1.18 13.71
N PHE A 128 -7.97 -0.27 12.79
CA PHE A 128 -8.19 -0.55 11.38
C PHE A 128 -7.26 0.31 10.53
N VAL A 129 -6.70 -0.27 9.48
CA VAL A 129 -5.87 0.46 8.51
C VAL A 129 -6.53 0.37 7.14
N VAL A 130 -6.71 1.51 6.51
CA VAL A 130 -7.21 1.60 5.13
C VAL A 130 -6.11 2.17 4.25
N THR A 131 -5.61 1.39 3.28
CA THR A 131 -4.60 1.87 2.34
C THR A 131 -5.26 2.44 1.09
N LEU A 132 -4.73 3.55 0.57
CA LEU A 132 -5.14 4.18 -0.69
C LEU A 132 -3.89 4.60 -1.48
N ASP A 133 -4.05 4.71 -2.81
CA ASP A 133 -3.02 5.29 -3.66
C ASP A 133 -3.12 6.84 -3.66
N ALA A 134 -1.99 7.53 -3.77
CA ALA A 134 -1.90 9.00 -3.74
C ALA A 134 -2.31 9.68 -5.05
N ASP A 135 -2.71 8.92 -6.08
CA ASP A 135 -2.85 9.39 -7.46
C ASP A 135 -4.30 9.76 -7.86
N GLY A 136 -5.23 9.69 -6.91
CA GLY A 136 -6.63 10.04 -7.10
C GLY A 136 -7.44 8.99 -7.87
N GLN A 137 -6.92 7.78 -8.06
CA GLN A 137 -7.67 6.69 -8.71
C GLN A 137 -8.68 6.02 -7.77
N ASN A 138 -8.45 6.05 -6.46
CA ASN A 138 -9.40 5.60 -5.44
C ASN A 138 -10.22 6.78 -4.92
N ASP A 139 -11.47 6.54 -4.61
CA ASP A 139 -12.36 7.51 -3.97
C ASP A 139 -12.32 7.33 -2.43
N PRO A 140 -11.77 8.29 -1.67
CA PRO A 140 -11.75 8.20 -0.21
C PRO A 140 -13.14 8.11 0.44
N THR A 141 -14.18 8.60 -0.24
CA THR A 141 -15.55 8.56 0.28
C THR A 141 -16.14 7.14 0.31
N GLU A 142 -15.54 6.16 -0.39
CA GLU A 142 -15.90 4.74 -0.31
C GLU A 142 -15.34 4.03 0.94
N MET A 143 -14.57 4.72 1.79
CA MET A 143 -13.94 4.13 2.99
C MET A 143 -14.94 3.47 3.96
N PRO A 144 -16.14 4.01 4.19
CA PRO A 144 -17.16 3.32 5.01
C PRO A 144 -17.49 1.92 4.49
N THR A 145 -17.72 1.77 3.18
CA THR A 145 -17.98 0.48 2.55
C THR A 145 -16.81 -0.50 2.68
N MET A 146 -15.57 0.02 2.62
CA MET A 146 -14.37 -0.78 2.82
C MET A 146 -14.19 -1.26 4.26
N LEU A 147 -14.75 -0.56 5.25
CA LEU A 147 -14.65 -0.91 6.66
C LEU A 147 -15.80 -1.80 7.15
N GLU A 148 -16.96 -1.76 6.51
CA GLU A 148 -18.16 -2.48 6.94
C GLU A 148 -17.89 -3.96 7.26
N PRO A 149 -17.23 -4.79 6.39
CA PRO A 149 -16.98 -6.20 6.71
C PRO A 149 -16.00 -6.42 7.87
N LEU A 150 -15.15 -5.43 8.18
CA LEU A 150 -14.26 -5.48 9.34
C LEU A 150 -15.03 -5.17 10.63
N LEU A 151 -15.96 -4.22 10.56
CA LEU A 151 -16.74 -3.77 11.70
C LEU A 151 -17.78 -4.81 12.14
N ASP A 152 -18.46 -5.44 11.18
CA ASP A 152 -19.42 -6.52 11.45
C ASP A 152 -18.76 -7.88 11.73
N GLY A 153 -17.43 -7.97 11.59
CA GLY A 153 -16.65 -9.16 11.90
C GLY A 153 -16.77 -10.28 10.87
N THR A 154 -17.29 -10.02 9.66
CA THR A 154 -17.40 -11.02 8.58
C THR A 154 -16.08 -11.23 7.85
N ALA A 155 -15.18 -10.24 7.88
CA ALA A 155 -13.85 -10.31 7.30
C ALA A 155 -12.78 -9.70 8.21
N ASP A 156 -11.52 -9.99 7.89
CA ASP A 156 -10.34 -9.45 8.56
C ASP A 156 -9.49 -8.61 7.59
N PHE A 157 -9.72 -8.80 6.30
CA PHE A 157 -9.08 -8.11 5.19
C PHE A 157 -10.08 -7.88 4.06
N VAL A 158 -10.20 -6.63 3.59
CA VAL A 158 -11.06 -6.25 2.47
C VAL A 158 -10.24 -5.68 1.33
N ILE A 159 -10.53 -6.08 0.11
CA ILE A 159 -9.89 -5.59 -1.11
C ILE A 159 -10.95 -4.93 -1.97
N ALA A 160 -10.72 -3.68 -2.37
CA ALA A 160 -11.57 -3.02 -3.35
C ALA A 160 -11.45 -3.68 -4.72
N SER A 161 -12.56 -4.04 -5.33
CA SER A 161 -12.60 -4.71 -6.63
C SER A 161 -13.26 -3.84 -7.69
N ARG A 162 -12.48 -3.49 -8.71
CA ARG A 162 -12.95 -2.83 -9.93
C ARG A 162 -13.93 -3.71 -10.73
N ARG A 163 -13.81 -5.01 -10.55
CA ARG A 163 -14.65 -6.02 -11.25
C ARG A 163 -16.02 -6.20 -10.64
N LEU A 164 -16.15 -5.95 -9.34
CA LEU A 164 -17.44 -5.91 -8.64
C LEU A 164 -18.09 -4.52 -8.77
N GLY A 165 -17.29 -3.48 -8.98
CA GLY A 165 -17.72 -2.11 -9.17
C GLY A 165 -17.55 -1.64 -10.61
N VAL A 166 -16.91 -0.48 -10.80
CA VAL A 166 -16.75 0.19 -12.09
C VAL A 166 -15.30 0.57 -12.33
N ASP A 167 -14.73 0.13 -13.45
CA ASP A 167 -13.45 0.62 -13.97
C ASP A 167 -13.70 1.66 -15.05
N ARG A 168 -13.44 2.93 -14.75
CA ARG A 168 -13.59 4.05 -15.69
C ARG A 168 -12.38 4.25 -16.60
N THR A 169 -11.36 3.40 -16.51
CA THR A 169 -10.18 3.45 -17.40
C THR A 169 -10.45 2.69 -18.69
N THR A 170 -9.75 3.10 -19.76
CA THR A 170 -9.91 2.49 -21.10
C THR A 170 -8.81 1.47 -21.44
N ASP A 171 -7.88 1.16 -20.50
CA ASP A 171 -6.75 0.26 -20.76
C ASP A 171 -7.18 -1.21 -20.65
N ARG A 172 -7.58 -1.78 -21.79
CA ARG A 172 -8.00 -3.20 -21.91
C ARG A 172 -6.87 -4.18 -21.59
N PHE A 173 -5.60 -3.83 -21.89
CA PHE A 173 -4.47 -4.69 -21.58
C PHE A 173 -4.25 -4.79 -20.06
N ARG A 174 -4.36 -3.68 -19.36
CA ARG A 174 -4.31 -3.64 -17.89
C ARG A 174 -5.45 -4.45 -17.28
N GLN A 175 -6.66 -4.31 -17.80
CA GLN A 175 -7.84 -5.06 -17.35
C GLN A 175 -7.66 -6.57 -17.53
N ALA A 176 -7.13 -7.03 -18.68
CA ALA A 176 -6.81 -8.43 -18.92
C ALA A 176 -5.71 -8.94 -17.96
N GLY A 177 -4.68 -8.13 -17.70
CA GLY A 177 -3.63 -8.42 -16.73
C GLY A 177 -4.16 -8.63 -15.31
N VAL A 178 -5.08 -7.76 -14.85
CA VAL A 178 -5.74 -7.90 -13.55
C VAL A 178 -6.47 -9.24 -13.43
N GLN A 179 -7.18 -9.67 -14.48
CA GLN A 179 -7.89 -10.96 -14.50
C GLN A 179 -6.93 -12.13 -14.45
N LEU A 180 -5.86 -12.09 -15.24
CA LEU A 180 -4.84 -13.14 -15.24
C LEU A 180 -4.21 -13.32 -13.85
N TYR A 181 -3.86 -12.22 -13.18
CA TYR A 181 -3.28 -12.29 -11.84
C TYR A 181 -4.27 -12.75 -10.77
N ALA A 182 -5.53 -12.33 -10.87
CA ALA A 182 -6.58 -12.85 -10.00
C ALA A 182 -6.74 -14.37 -10.19
N TRP A 183 -6.71 -14.87 -11.43
CA TRP A 183 -6.77 -16.31 -11.72
C TRP A 183 -5.57 -17.07 -11.14
N ILE A 184 -4.34 -16.57 -11.33
CA ILE A 184 -3.12 -17.19 -10.77
C ILE A 184 -3.19 -17.22 -9.24
N LEU A 185 -3.60 -16.12 -8.61
CA LEU A 185 -3.73 -16.06 -7.14
C LEU A 185 -4.81 -17.03 -6.64
N ASN A 186 -5.95 -17.11 -7.31
CA ASN A 186 -7.02 -18.02 -6.94
C ASN A 186 -6.62 -19.50 -7.02
N ALA A 187 -5.66 -19.85 -7.88
CA ALA A 187 -5.08 -21.19 -7.92
C ALA A 187 -4.16 -21.48 -6.71
N ILE A 188 -3.69 -20.44 -6.02
CA ILE A 188 -2.76 -20.53 -4.88
C ILE A 188 -3.51 -20.41 -3.55
N VAL A 189 -4.49 -19.50 -3.49
CA VAL A 189 -5.26 -19.21 -2.28
C VAL A 189 -6.65 -19.83 -2.39
N SER A 190 -7.19 -20.37 -1.31
CA SER A 190 -8.52 -21.01 -1.28
C SER A 190 -9.68 -19.98 -1.30
N GLN A 191 -9.48 -18.83 -1.95
CA GLN A 191 -10.44 -17.73 -1.99
C GLN A 191 -10.66 -17.27 -3.43
N ARG A 192 -11.87 -16.81 -3.76
CA ARG A 192 -12.21 -16.35 -5.11
C ARG A 192 -12.10 -14.85 -5.20
N LEU A 193 -10.91 -14.36 -5.61
CA LEU A 193 -10.66 -12.96 -5.83
C LEU A 193 -10.94 -12.59 -7.28
N THR A 194 -11.62 -11.46 -7.50
CA THR A 194 -11.88 -10.89 -8.83
C THR A 194 -10.87 -9.80 -9.20
N ASP A 195 -10.28 -9.14 -8.18
CA ASP A 195 -9.22 -8.14 -8.32
C ASP A 195 -8.25 -8.26 -7.13
N SER A 196 -7.02 -8.66 -7.39
CA SER A 196 -5.99 -8.84 -6.36
C SER A 196 -4.93 -7.74 -6.36
N SER A 197 -4.94 -6.88 -7.37
CA SER A 197 -3.89 -5.89 -7.61
C SER A 197 -4.23 -4.47 -7.14
N ASN A 198 -5.47 -4.25 -6.67
CA ASN A 198 -5.90 -2.95 -6.18
C ASN A 198 -5.18 -2.61 -4.86
N GLY A 199 -4.68 -1.37 -4.75
CA GLY A 199 -4.03 -0.83 -3.55
C GLY A 199 -5.03 -0.36 -2.49
N TYR A 200 -6.30 -0.17 -2.84
CA TYR A 200 -7.36 0.22 -1.91
C TYR A 200 -7.81 -1.00 -1.10
N ARG A 201 -7.45 -1.02 0.18
CA ARG A 201 -7.59 -2.18 1.06
C ARG A 201 -7.87 -1.74 2.48
N SER A 202 -8.60 -2.55 3.22
CA SER A 202 -8.74 -2.34 4.66
C SER A 202 -8.39 -3.59 5.45
N PHE A 203 -7.84 -3.40 6.62
CA PHE A 203 -7.29 -4.45 7.47
C PHE A 203 -7.65 -4.23 8.93
N ARG A 204 -7.84 -5.31 9.68
CA ARG A 204 -7.68 -5.29 11.13
C ARG A 204 -6.21 -5.19 11.48
N ILE A 205 -5.89 -4.47 12.55
CA ILE A 205 -4.49 -4.30 12.98
C ILE A 205 -3.85 -5.65 13.36
N GLU A 206 -4.62 -6.55 13.95
CA GLU A 206 -4.15 -7.88 14.38
C GLU A 206 -3.67 -8.72 13.18
N LEU A 207 -4.32 -8.58 12.03
CA LEU A 207 -3.86 -9.21 10.80
C LEU A 207 -2.52 -8.62 10.37
N LEU A 208 -2.38 -7.30 10.37
CA LEU A 208 -1.13 -6.64 9.98
C LEU A 208 0.02 -7.02 10.92
N ASP A 209 -0.22 -7.11 12.21
CA ASP A 209 0.80 -7.54 13.18
C ASP A 209 1.26 -8.97 12.94
N ASP A 210 0.33 -9.86 12.56
CA ASP A 210 0.65 -11.25 12.25
C ASP A 210 1.41 -11.40 10.92
N ILE A 211 1.04 -10.67 9.87
CA ILE A 211 1.65 -10.85 8.54
C ILE A 211 2.89 -9.99 8.32
N ARG A 212 3.02 -8.82 8.95
CA ARG A 212 4.10 -7.84 8.75
C ARG A 212 5.50 -8.45 8.82
N PRO A 213 5.85 -9.33 9.81
CA PRO A 213 7.17 -9.95 9.87
C PRO A 213 7.50 -10.83 8.65
N HIS A 214 6.51 -11.18 7.84
CA HIS A 214 6.63 -12.02 6.66
C HIS A 214 6.62 -11.24 5.34
N LEU A 215 6.37 -9.93 5.39
CA LEU A 215 6.38 -9.06 4.22
C LEU A 215 7.81 -8.58 3.93
N VAL A 216 8.34 -8.93 2.76
CA VAL A 216 9.73 -8.63 2.37
C VAL A 216 9.84 -7.90 1.03
N GLN A 217 8.72 -7.74 0.32
CA GLN A 217 8.73 -7.10 -0.99
C GLN A 217 8.67 -5.58 -0.84
N ASP A 218 9.64 -4.86 -1.41
CA ASP A 218 9.65 -3.39 -1.42
C ASP A 218 8.79 -2.82 -2.55
N GLN A 219 8.52 -3.65 -3.58
CA GLN A 219 7.63 -3.32 -4.70
C GLN A 219 6.62 -4.46 -4.92
N TYR A 220 5.47 -4.14 -5.52
CA TYR A 220 4.43 -5.12 -5.86
C TYR A 220 3.90 -5.93 -4.66
N GLN A 221 3.92 -5.34 -3.46
CA GLN A 221 3.56 -5.99 -2.20
C GLN A 221 2.11 -6.51 -2.17
N THR A 222 1.24 -6.00 -3.06
CA THR A 222 -0.18 -6.36 -3.08
C THR A 222 -0.44 -7.87 -3.15
N ALA A 223 0.31 -8.61 -3.97
CA ALA A 223 0.21 -10.07 -4.04
C ALA A 223 0.78 -10.75 -2.79
N GLU A 224 1.90 -10.23 -2.26
CA GLU A 224 2.53 -10.78 -1.06
C GLU A 224 1.59 -10.74 0.14
N VAL A 225 0.91 -9.61 0.36
CA VAL A 225 -0.06 -9.44 1.45
C VAL A 225 -1.20 -10.45 1.33
N VAL A 226 -1.80 -10.61 0.13
CA VAL A 226 -2.90 -11.56 -0.10
C VAL A 226 -2.47 -13.00 0.18
N ILE A 227 -1.35 -13.43 -0.41
CA ILE A 227 -0.86 -14.81 -0.25
C ILE A 227 -0.52 -15.08 1.22
N THR A 228 0.13 -14.14 1.88
CA THR A 228 0.55 -14.30 3.28
C THR A 228 -0.68 -14.36 4.20
N ALA A 229 -1.63 -13.45 4.06
CA ALA A 229 -2.84 -13.43 4.86
C ALA A 229 -3.68 -14.72 4.66
N ALA A 230 -3.92 -15.12 3.39
CA ALA A 230 -4.66 -16.34 3.08
C ALA A 230 -3.99 -17.61 3.65
N SER A 231 -2.65 -17.71 3.55
CA SER A 231 -1.91 -18.86 4.06
C SER A 231 -1.92 -19.00 5.58
N ARG A 232 -2.26 -17.93 6.27
CA ARG A 232 -2.38 -17.88 7.72
C ARG A 232 -3.83 -18.01 8.21
N GLY A 233 -4.78 -18.18 7.27
CA GLY A 233 -6.18 -18.45 7.58
C GLY A 233 -7.04 -17.19 7.79
N TRP A 234 -6.53 -16.00 7.50
CA TRP A 234 -7.29 -14.76 7.59
C TRP A 234 -8.42 -14.70 6.56
N ARG A 235 -9.58 -14.19 6.97
CA ARG A 235 -10.76 -14.07 6.13
C ARG A 235 -10.64 -12.85 5.22
N ILE A 236 -10.57 -13.08 3.90
CA ILE A 236 -10.45 -12.03 2.89
C ILE A 236 -11.78 -11.91 2.16
N THR A 237 -12.28 -10.68 2.00
CA THR A 237 -13.44 -10.38 1.17
C THR A 237 -13.14 -9.26 0.18
N GLN A 238 -14.10 -8.97 -0.69
CA GLN A 238 -13.99 -7.89 -1.64
C GLN A 238 -15.22 -6.99 -1.59
N GLN A 239 -14.99 -5.68 -1.76
CA GLN A 239 -16.04 -4.68 -1.91
C GLN A 239 -15.97 -4.02 -3.29
N PRO A 240 -17.11 -3.69 -3.92
CA PRO A 240 -17.11 -2.93 -5.16
C PRO A 240 -16.48 -1.54 -4.95
N THR A 241 -15.77 -1.04 -5.98
CA THR A 241 -15.19 0.30 -6.00
C THR A 241 -15.32 0.94 -7.37
N VAL A 242 -15.34 2.26 -7.42
CA VAL A 242 -15.19 3.02 -8.66
C VAL A 242 -13.71 3.36 -8.84
N TRP A 243 -13.10 2.83 -9.90
CA TRP A 243 -11.73 3.16 -10.26
C TRP A 243 -11.70 4.31 -11.26
N HIS A 244 -11.11 5.42 -10.85
CA HIS A 244 -11.03 6.63 -11.67
C HIS A 244 -9.76 6.62 -12.54
N PRO A 245 -9.76 7.38 -13.67
CA PRO A 245 -8.53 7.76 -14.32
C PRO A 245 -7.63 8.53 -13.35
N ARG A 246 -6.31 8.36 -13.50
CA ARG A 246 -5.34 9.14 -12.71
C ARG A 246 -5.58 10.64 -12.87
N ALA A 247 -5.56 11.39 -11.78
CA ALA A 247 -5.89 12.80 -11.79
C ALA A 247 -4.88 13.62 -12.61
N SER A 248 -3.56 13.36 -12.49
CA SER A 248 -2.54 14.02 -13.31
C SER A 248 -1.25 13.21 -13.45
N GLY A 249 -0.47 13.52 -14.47
CA GLY A 249 0.85 12.94 -14.72
C GLY A 249 0.86 11.49 -15.22
N PRO A 250 1.99 10.99 -15.72
CA PRO A 250 2.13 9.61 -16.17
C PRO A 250 2.20 8.62 -15.00
N SER A 251 1.77 7.38 -15.25
CA SER A 251 1.97 6.29 -14.27
C SER A 251 3.47 6.05 -14.06
N LYS A 252 3.89 5.95 -12.81
CA LYS A 252 5.28 5.65 -12.41
C LYS A 252 5.58 4.16 -12.36
N LYS A 253 4.55 3.33 -12.47
CA LYS A 253 4.65 1.87 -12.64
C LYS A 253 5.07 1.63 -14.10
N GLY A 254 6.26 1.09 -14.35
CA GLY A 254 6.83 0.86 -15.68
C GLY A 254 5.89 0.19 -16.70
N GLY A 255 6.36 -0.07 -17.94
CA GLY A 255 5.51 -0.64 -19.00
C GLY A 255 4.81 -1.93 -18.59
N ASN A 256 3.60 -2.17 -19.13
CA ASN A 256 2.67 -3.25 -18.73
C ASN A 256 3.30 -4.65 -18.67
N LEU A 257 4.19 -4.98 -19.63
CA LEU A 257 4.84 -6.29 -19.69
C LEU A 257 5.87 -6.48 -18.55
N PHE A 258 6.70 -5.45 -18.30
CA PHE A 258 7.69 -5.49 -17.23
C PHE A 258 7.03 -5.57 -15.86
N PHE A 259 6.00 -4.75 -15.64
CA PHE A 259 5.15 -4.82 -14.45
C PHE A 259 4.61 -6.24 -14.24
N GLY A 260 4.08 -6.85 -15.31
CA GLY A 260 3.54 -8.19 -15.28
C GLY A 260 4.54 -9.25 -14.83
N LEU A 261 5.73 -9.25 -15.40
CA LEU A 261 6.78 -10.22 -15.05
C LEU A 261 7.25 -10.07 -13.59
N GLN A 262 7.41 -8.83 -13.11
CA GLN A 262 7.78 -8.57 -11.72
C GLN A 262 6.68 -9.00 -10.74
N TYR A 263 5.43 -8.73 -11.09
CA TYR A 263 4.29 -9.16 -10.27
C TYR A 263 4.19 -10.69 -10.19
N ALA A 264 4.36 -11.40 -11.32
CA ALA A 264 4.39 -12.86 -11.36
C ALA A 264 5.55 -13.44 -10.53
N ARG A 265 6.73 -12.80 -10.58
CA ARG A 265 7.89 -13.17 -9.73
C ARG A 265 7.55 -13.06 -8.24
N VAL A 266 6.87 -11.98 -7.84
CA VAL A 266 6.45 -11.79 -6.44
C VAL A 266 5.47 -12.87 -6.01
N ILE A 267 4.47 -13.19 -6.84
CA ILE A 267 3.51 -14.28 -6.58
C ILE A 267 4.26 -15.59 -6.34
N LEU A 268 5.11 -15.99 -7.28
CA LEU A 268 5.83 -17.27 -7.22
C LEU A 268 6.77 -17.36 -6.02
N SER A 269 7.58 -16.31 -5.80
CA SER A 269 8.53 -16.29 -4.68
C SER A 269 7.85 -16.29 -3.32
N THR A 270 6.72 -15.60 -3.19
CA THR A 270 5.94 -15.60 -1.95
C THR A 270 5.28 -16.94 -1.70
N TRP A 271 4.66 -17.51 -2.74
CA TRP A 271 4.05 -18.85 -2.64
C TRP A 271 5.06 -19.91 -2.21
N LEU A 272 6.23 -19.96 -2.84
CA LEU A 272 7.30 -20.89 -2.47
C LEU A 272 7.73 -20.70 -1.01
N ARG A 273 7.94 -19.46 -0.58
CA ARG A 273 8.35 -19.14 0.80
C ARG A 273 7.33 -19.62 1.83
N VAL A 274 6.06 -19.34 1.59
CA VAL A 274 4.96 -19.72 2.47
C VAL A 274 4.79 -21.24 2.51
N THR A 275 4.84 -21.93 1.37
CA THR A 275 4.69 -23.38 1.27
C THR A 275 5.83 -24.12 1.96
N VAL A 276 7.08 -23.67 1.76
CA VAL A 276 8.25 -24.27 2.43
C VAL A 276 8.22 -23.98 3.95
N GLY A 277 7.83 -22.76 4.34
CA GLY A 277 7.69 -22.38 5.74
C GLY A 277 6.67 -23.23 6.50
N ASN A 278 5.54 -23.52 5.88
CA ASN A 278 4.48 -24.35 6.46
C ASN A 278 4.89 -25.83 6.58
N ARG A 279 5.72 -26.37 5.66
CA ARG A 279 6.24 -27.76 5.76
C ARG A 279 7.23 -27.96 6.91
N ARG A 280 7.91 -26.91 7.35
CA ARG A 280 8.87 -26.98 8.49
C ARG A 280 8.18 -26.85 9.85
N ARG A 281 6.91 -26.46 9.88
CA ARG A 281 6.11 -26.31 11.12
C ARG A 281 5.20 -27.52 11.41
N ARG A 282 5.07 -28.44 10.44
CA ARG A 282 4.42 -29.74 10.58
C ARG A 282 5.46 -30.83 10.85
#